data_e27abb1d3a1fb3a1f2972533190e805a
#
_entry.id   e27abb1d3a1fb3a1f2972533190e805a
#
_cell.length_a   1.000
_cell.length_b   1.000
_cell.length_c   1.000
_cell.angle_alpha   90.00
_cell.angle_beta   90.00
_cell.angle_gamma   90.00
#
_symmetry.space_group_name_H-M   'P 1'
#
loop_
_entity.id
_entity.type
_entity.pdbx_description
1 polymer ?
#
loop_
_entity_poly.entity_id
_entity_poly.type
_entity_poly.pdbx_seq_one_letter_code
_entity_poly.pdbx_strand_id
1 'polypeptide(L)'
;MNIEVIRQRVRDDHYLIKSHAIVHALKEGFDRQQMVEAVLVGTIIEDYADNERALICGRTSLTPNMDIYLHVVCEYADPVYVEFVTAYIPDEQEWVSPPFRRRERK
;
A
#
# COMPACT_ATOMS: atom_id res chain seq x y z
N MET A 1 -7.42 10.27 7.36
CA MET A 1 -5.97 10.58 7.20
C MET A 1 -5.73 11.22 5.84
N ASN A 2 -4.94 12.26 5.80
CA ASN A 2 -4.54 12.90 4.55
C ASN A 2 -3.34 12.15 3.95
N ILE A 3 -3.44 11.69 2.71
CA ILE A 3 -2.38 10.94 2.04
C ILE A 3 -1.06 11.74 1.96
N GLU A 4 -1.11 13.06 1.89
CA GLU A 4 0.10 13.88 1.81
C GLU A 4 0.96 13.78 3.07
N VAL A 5 0.34 13.56 4.23
CA VAL A 5 1.09 13.32 5.48
C VAL A 5 1.92 12.04 5.35
N ILE A 6 1.31 10.97 4.84
CA ILE A 6 1.99 9.69 4.63
C ILE A 6 3.11 9.84 3.60
N ARG A 7 2.80 10.48 2.47
CA ARG A 7 3.78 10.71 1.39
C ARG A 7 5.00 11.49 1.89
N GLN A 8 4.77 12.54 2.69
CA GLN A 8 5.86 13.36 3.21
C GLN A 8 6.78 12.55 4.11
N ARG A 9 6.21 11.71 4.98
CA ARG A 9 6.99 10.82 5.84
C ARG A 9 7.85 9.86 5.02
N VAL A 10 7.29 9.30 3.96
CA VAL A 10 8.02 8.39 3.06
C VAL A 10 9.16 9.13 2.35
N ARG A 11 8.90 10.36 1.85
CA ARG A 11 9.96 11.18 1.21
C ARG A 11 11.08 11.53 2.17
N ASP A 12 10.77 11.69 3.45
CA ASP A 12 11.74 12.04 4.49
C ASP A 12 12.43 10.80 5.08
N ASP A 13 12.23 9.62 4.49
CA ASP A 13 12.72 8.35 5.01
C ASP A 13 12.20 8.00 6.41
N HIS A 14 11.07 8.57 6.80
CA HIS A 14 10.40 8.28 8.07
C HIS A 14 9.36 7.19 7.87
N TYR A 15 9.79 6.02 7.43
CA TYR A 15 8.92 4.86 7.29
C TYR A 15 9.65 3.57 7.62
N LEU A 16 8.87 2.58 8.05
CA LEU A 16 9.36 1.25 8.38
C LEU A 16 8.51 0.24 7.60
N ILE A 17 9.12 -0.87 7.20
CA ILE A 17 8.39 -1.95 6.55
C ILE A 17 8.43 -3.15 7.50
N LYS A 18 7.25 -3.63 7.89
CA LYS A 18 7.15 -4.80 8.77
C LYS A 18 7.66 -6.03 8.04
N SER A 19 8.28 -6.95 8.80
CA SER A 19 8.80 -8.19 8.23
C SER A 19 7.74 -9.00 7.51
N HIS A 20 6.50 -9.00 8.02
CA HIS A 20 5.37 -9.65 7.37
C HIS A 20 5.14 -9.14 5.95
N ALA A 21 5.21 -7.82 5.76
CA ALA A 21 5.05 -7.22 4.43
C ALA A 21 6.18 -7.64 3.49
N ILE A 22 7.40 -7.70 3.99
CA ILE A 22 8.57 -8.12 3.20
C ILE A 22 8.43 -9.57 2.75
N VAL A 23 8.05 -10.46 3.67
CA VAL A 23 7.88 -11.89 3.35
C VAL A 23 6.78 -12.08 2.32
N HIS A 24 5.65 -11.38 2.48
CA HIS A 24 4.54 -11.49 1.54
C HIS A 24 4.95 -10.97 0.14
N ALA A 25 5.66 -9.85 0.10
CA ALA A 25 6.16 -9.28 -1.16
C ALA A 25 7.06 -10.26 -1.92
N LEU A 26 7.96 -10.94 -1.21
CA LEU A 26 8.83 -11.95 -1.80
C LEU A 26 8.02 -13.06 -2.45
N LYS A 27 6.95 -13.51 -1.83
CA LYS A 27 6.08 -14.56 -2.38
C LYS A 27 5.34 -14.10 -3.64
N GLU A 28 4.99 -12.82 -3.73
CA GLU A 28 4.24 -12.28 -4.87
C GLU A 28 5.12 -11.65 -5.95
N GLY A 29 6.43 -11.57 -5.72
CA GLY A 29 7.39 -11.12 -6.72
C GLY A 29 7.59 -9.62 -6.82
N PHE A 30 7.28 -8.88 -5.76
CA PHE A 30 7.62 -7.46 -5.68
C PHE A 30 8.47 -7.18 -4.43
N ASP A 31 8.95 -5.95 -4.28
CA ASP A 31 9.81 -5.60 -3.17
C ASP A 31 9.51 -4.21 -2.60
N ARG A 32 10.41 -3.74 -1.75
CA ARG A 32 10.32 -2.44 -1.10
C ARG A 32 10.11 -1.30 -2.09
N GLN A 33 10.79 -1.32 -3.23
CA GLN A 33 10.73 -0.25 -4.21
C GLN A 33 9.31 -0.06 -4.74
N GLN A 34 8.62 -1.17 -5.05
CA GLN A 34 7.25 -1.11 -5.52
C GLN A 34 6.30 -0.62 -4.43
N MET A 35 6.50 -1.02 -3.17
CA MET A 35 5.69 -0.54 -2.05
C MET A 35 5.82 0.99 -1.89
N VAL A 36 7.04 1.50 -1.88
CA VAL A 36 7.30 2.94 -1.76
C VAL A 36 6.67 3.71 -2.91
N GLU A 37 6.89 3.24 -4.14
CA GLU A 37 6.33 3.86 -5.34
C GLU A 37 4.81 3.90 -5.30
N ALA A 38 4.17 2.80 -4.93
CA ALA A 38 2.72 2.71 -4.84
C ALA A 38 2.16 3.71 -3.81
N VAL A 39 2.81 3.87 -2.67
CA VAL A 39 2.38 4.84 -1.65
C VAL A 39 2.55 6.27 -2.14
N LEU A 40 3.65 6.57 -2.82
CA LEU A 40 3.94 7.93 -3.30
C LEU A 40 2.97 8.41 -4.38
N VAL A 41 2.46 7.51 -5.21
CA VAL A 41 1.55 7.89 -6.32
C VAL A 41 0.10 7.48 -6.07
N GLY A 42 -0.15 6.73 -5.01
CA GLY A 42 -1.45 6.12 -4.76
C GLY A 42 -2.45 7.03 -4.06
N THR A 43 -3.62 6.45 -3.81
CA THR A 43 -4.69 7.09 -3.06
C THR A 43 -5.14 6.20 -1.92
N ILE A 44 -5.68 6.81 -0.86
CA ILE A 44 -6.31 6.06 0.22
C ILE A 44 -7.68 5.60 -0.29
N ILE A 45 -7.90 4.29 -0.31
CA ILE A 45 -9.16 3.70 -0.74
C ILE A 45 -10.01 3.19 0.42
N GLU A 46 -9.39 2.89 1.55
CA GLU A 46 -10.07 2.55 2.81
C GLU A 46 -9.28 3.17 3.96
N ASP A 47 -9.98 3.80 4.89
CA ASP A 47 -9.34 4.37 6.07
C ASP A 47 -9.95 3.76 7.32
N TYR A 48 -9.12 3.07 8.09
CA TYR A 48 -9.51 2.40 9.32
C TYR A 48 -9.07 3.26 10.50
N ALA A 49 -9.74 4.40 10.67
CA ALA A 49 -9.35 5.42 11.62
C ALA A 49 -9.23 4.90 13.07
N ASP A 50 -10.11 3.98 13.47
CA ASP A 50 -10.08 3.39 14.82
C ASP A 50 -8.79 2.61 15.08
N ASN A 51 -8.18 2.05 14.03
CA ASN A 51 -6.92 1.32 14.11
C ASN A 51 -5.73 2.16 13.66
N GLU A 52 -5.97 3.40 13.28
CA GLU A 52 -4.97 4.30 12.73
C GLU A 52 -4.21 3.69 11.54
N ARG A 53 -4.97 3.07 10.63
CA ARG A 53 -4.46 2.45 9.42
C ARG A 53 -5.22 2.92 8.20
N ALA A 54 -4.52 2.95 7.07
CA ALA A 54 -5.10 3.30 5.77
C ALA A 54 -4.64 2.29 4.74
N LEU A 55 -5.55 1.89 3.86
CA LEU A 55 -5.23 1.06 2.69
C LEU A 55 -5.01 1.99 1.50
N ILE A 56 -3.81 1.93 0.96
CA ILE A 56 -3.41 2.75 -0.19
C ILE A 56 -3.32 1.85 -1.41
N CYS A 57 -3.93 2.29 -2.51
CA CYS A 57 -3.80 1.65 -3.81
C CYS A 57 -2.99 2.55 -4.72
N GLY A 58 -1.89 2.04 -5.24
CA GLY A 58 -1.03 2.78 -6.15
C GLY A 58 -0.52 1.91 -7.28
N ARG A 59 -0.25 2.55 -8.40
CA ARG A 59 0.29 1.88 -9.57
C ARG A 59 1.81 1.88 -9.49
N THR A 60 2.41 0.76 -9.83
CA THR A 60 3.86 0.61 -9.85
C THR A 60 4.29 -0.32 -10.99
N SER A 61 5.56 -0.26 -11.35
CA SER A 61 6.12 -1.14 -12.38
C SER A 61 6.75 -2.35 -11.73
N LEU A 62 6.24 -3.54 -12.06
CA LEU A 62 6.85 -4.80 -11.63
C LEU A 62 8.05 -5.15 -12.49
N THR A 63 7.93 -4.93 -13.81
CA THR A 63 9.00 -5.02 -14.79
C THR A 63 8.92 -3.81 -15.72
N PRO A 64 9.93 -3.53 -16.56
CA PRO A 64 9.86 -2.42 -17.50
C PRO A 64 8.62 -2.43 -18.41
N ASN A 65 8.02 -3.60 -18.61
CA ASN A 65 6.87 -3.78 -19.51
C ASN A 65 5.58 -4.16 -18.78
N MET A 66 5.58 -4.21 -17.45
CA MET A 66 4.42 -4.63 -16.68
C MET A 66 4.16 -3.70 -15.51
N ASP A 67 3.06 -2.95 -15.62
CA ASP A 67 2.55 -2.16 -14.51
C ASP A 67 1.48 -2.95 -13.76
N ILE A 68 1.46 -2.80 -12.46
CA ILE A 68 0.47 -3.42 -11.58
C ILE A 68 -0.09 -2.37 -10.62
N TYR A 69 -1.27 -2.65 -10.08
CA TYR A 69 -1.76 -1.97 -8.89
C TYR A 69 -1.31 -2.75 -7.67
N LEU A 70 -0.82 -2.03 -6.67
CA LEU A 70 -0.40 -2.61 -5.41
C LEU A 70 -1.21 -2.01 -4.29
N HIS A 71 -1.64 -2.84 -3.34
CA HIS A 71 -2.26 -2.40 -2.11
C HIS A 71 -1.22 -2.42 -0.99
N VAL A 72 -1.12 -1.31 -0.26
CA VAL A 72 -0.23 -1.20 0.90
C VAL A 72 -1.05 -0.70 2.08
N VAL A 73 -1.05 -1.45 3.17
CA VAL A 73 -1.67 -1.02 4.43
C VAL A 73 -0.63 -0.28 5.23
N CYS A 74 -0.91 0.99 5.51
CA CYS A 74 -0.03 1.87 6.28
C CYS A 74 -0.63 2.17 7.63
N GLU A 75 0.15 2.00 8.71
CA GLU A 75 -0.22 2.41 10.06
C GLU A 75 0.41 3.76 10.36
N TYR A 76 -0.40 4.69 10.85
CA TYR A 76 0.02 6.06 11.12
C TYR A 76 -0.13 6.46 12.59
N ALA A 77 -0.13 5.48 13.50
CA ALA A 77 -0.23 5.72 14.94
C ALA A 77 0.95 6.51 15.50
N ASP A 78 2.14 6.26 14.97
CA ASP A 78 3.35 7.00 15.38
C ASP A 78 3.29 8.43 14.84
N PRO A 79 3.67 9.46 15.64
CA PRO A 79 3.60 10.84 15.18
C PRO A 79 4.64 11.21 14.12
N VAL A 80 5.68 10.40 13.93
CA VAL A 80 6.78 10.70 13.00
C VAL A 80 6.86 9.68 11.87
N TYR A 81 6.79 8.39 12.20
CA TYR A 81 6.97 7.30 11.24
C TYR A 81 5.65 6.74 10.77
N VAL A 82 5.62 6.28 9.51
CA VAL A 82 4.56 5.43 9.00
C VAL A 82 5.11 4.02 8.85
N GLU A 83 4.28 3.01 9.17
CA GLU A 83 4.67 1.61 9.03
C GLU A 83 3.88 0.96 7.90
N PHE A 84 4.58 0.30 6.99
CA PHE A 84 3.93 -0.56 5.99
C PHE A 84 3.69 -1.92 6.66
N VAL A 85 2.44 -2.16 7.04
CA VAL A 85 2.06 -3.33 7.83
C VAL A 85 1.96 -4.57 6.94
N THR A 86 1.36 -4.40 5.77
CA THR A 86 1.26 -5.45 4.75
C THR A 86 1.13 -4.82 3.37
N ALA A 87 1.47 -5.60 2.36
CA ALA A 87 1.31 -5.21 0.97
C ALA A 87 1.00 -6.45 0.14
N TYR A 88 0.18 -6.30 -0.88
CA TYR A 88 -0.20 -7.41 -1.74
C TYR A 88 -0.68 -6.91 -3.10
N ILE A 89 -0.61 -7.79 -4.08
CA ILE A 89 -1.25 -7.57 -5.37
C ILE A 89 -2.73 -7.91 -5.19
N PRO A 90 -3.66 -6.97 -5.48
CA PRO A 90 -5.09 -7.22 -5.24
C PRO A 90 -5.62 -8.41 -6.02
N ASP A 91 -6.37 -9.28 -5.34
CA ASP A 91 -7.03 -10.42 -5.94
C ASP A 91 -8.27 -9.97 -6.72
N GLU A 92 -8.37 -10.36 -7.96
CA GLU A 92 -9.49 -10.02 -8.84
C GLU A 92 -10.83 -10.58 -8.35
N GLN A 93 -10.82 -11.60 -7.49
CA GLN A 93 -12.02 -12.15 -6.89
C GLN A 93 -12.59 -11.26 -5.79
N GLU A 94 -11.74 -10.48 -5.12
CA GLU A 94 -12.16 -9.60 -4.03
C GLU A 94 -12.29 -8.15 -4.47
N TRP A 95 -11.56 -7.74 -5.48
CA TRP A 95 -11.48 -6.35 -5.92
C TRP A 95 -11.94 -6.20 -7.35
N VAL A 96 -12.58 -5.05 -7.65
CA VAL A 96 -12.94 -4.72 -9.03
C VAL A 96 -11.67 -4.33 -9.82
N SER A 97 -11.79 -4.14 -11.12
CA SER A 97 -10.70 -3.66 -11.96
C SER A 97 -11.06 -2.27 -12.51
N PRO A 98 -10.27 -1.22 -12.19
CA PRO A 98 -9.10 -1.16 -11.32
C PRO A 98 -9.48 -1.38 -9.84
N PRO A 99 -8.53 -1.84 -9.00
CA PRO A 99 -8.85 -2.35 -7.66
C PRO A 99 -8.96 -1.24 -6.60
N PHE A 100 -9.83 -0.27 -6.82
CA PHE A 100 -10.07 0.83 -5.91
C PHE A 100 -11.22 0.57 -4.94
N ARG A 101 -12.00 -0.49 -5.17
CA ARG A 101 -13.08 -0.88 -4.27
C ARG A 101 -13.30 -2.39 -4.31
N ARG A 102 -13.89 -2.88 -3.22
CA ARG A 102 -14.19 -4.30 -3.11
C ARG A 102 -15.37 -4.67 -4.01
N ARG A 103 -15.36 -5.91 -4.49
CA ARG A 103 -16.51 -6.47 -5.18
C ARG A 103 -17.64 -6.68 -4.19
N GLU A 104 -18.86 -6.44 -4.64
CA GLU A 104 -20.04 -6.74 -3.84
C GLU A 104 -20.20 -8.25 -3.72
N ARG A 105 -20.52 -8.69 -2.51
CA ARG A 105 -20.88 -10.08 -2.25
C ARG A 105 -22.36 -10.23 -2.38
N LYS A 106 -22.78 -11.21 -3.14
CA LYS A 106 -24.20 -11.55 -3.28
C LYS A 106 -24.60 -12.54 -2.21
#